data_9db842e49ea85490cf751d4275282ce1
#
_entry.id   9db842e49ea85490cf751d4275282ce1
#
_cell.length_a   1.000
_cell.length_b   1.000
_cell.length_c   1.000
_cell.angle_alpha   90.00
_cell.angle_beta   90.00
_cell.angle_gamma   90.00
#
_symmetry.space_group_name_H-M   'P 1'
#
loop_
_entity.id
_entity.type
_entity.pdbx_description
1 polymer ?
#
loop_
_entity_poly.entity_id
_entity_poly.type
_entity_poly.pdbx_seq_one_letter_code
_entity_poly.pdbx_strand_id
1 'polypeptide(L)'
;KRRADEGMQLRKRAIGGWWLLVLVAAISSSSFVLTSTVVAPVAQAQSIIIQEIRVVGNKRVEAETVRSYLHFTVGDRYDPGLADKSIHTLFATGLFADIDIVPEGSTVVVYVVENPVVNQVAFEGNSEIDDKTLEAEVQLKPRSVYTRARALSDAQRILDVYRRQGRFAAVVEPKIIELDQNRVNVVFEIDEGIQTKVKAIHFVGNRAFSDSQLRDVITTTQSG
;
A
#
# COMPACT_ATOMS: atom_id res chain seq x y z
N LYS A 1 43.00 14.31 -21.41
CA LYS A 1 44.10 13.34 -21.47
C LYS A 1 43.54 11.93 -21.29
N ARG A 2 43.36 11.28 -22.44
CA ARG A 2 43.91 9.95 -22.84
C ARG A 2 43.40 8.82 -21.98
N ARG A 3 42.93 7.76 -22.46
CA ARG A 3 42.93 6.86 -23.67
C ARG A 3 42.22 5.62 -23.14
N ALA A 4 41.57 4.82 -23.77
CA ALA A 4 41.42 4.22 -25.07
C ALA A 4 40.70 2.90 -24.73
N ASP A 5 39.65 2.49 -25.37
CA ASP A 5 39.60 1.78 -26.65
C ASP A 5 40.44 0.46 -26.70
N GLU A 6 39.80 -0.53 -27.23
CA GLU A 6 40.25 -1.87 -27.64
C GLU A 6 39.53 -3.01 -26.90
N GLY A 7 38.88 -3.93 -27.50
CA GLY A 7 38.92 -4.32 -28.86
C GLY A 7 37.95 -5.47 -29.14
N MET A 8 37.27 -5.27 -30.20
CA MET A 8 36.43 -6.25 -30.88
C MET A 8 37.32 -7.19 -31.68
N GLN A 9 37.25 -8.49 -31.44
CA GLN A 9 37.82 -9.45 -32.35
C GLN A 9 36.82 -10.55 -32.75
N LEU A 10 36.31 -10.36 -33.91
CA LEU A 10 35.76 -11.38 -34.81
C LEU A 10 36.80 -12.47 -35.12
N ARG A 11 36.42 -13.72 -35.01
CA ARG A 11 37.09 -14.79 -35.78
C ARG A 11 36.06 -15.59 -36.57
N LYS A 12 35.94 -15.19 -37.82
CA LYS A 12 35.52 -16.07 -38.92
C LYS A 12 36.62 -17.10 -39.16
N ARG A 13 36.30 -18.37 -39.34
CA ARG A 13 37.04 -19.27 -40.18
C ARG A 13 36.07 -20.11 -40.99
N ALA A 14 36.19 -19.88 -42.28
CA ALA A 14 35.58 -20.64 -43.36
C ALA A 14 36.52 -21.77 -43.79
N ILE A 15 35.98 -22.62 -44.64
CA ILE A 15 36.59 -23.35 -45.73
C ILE A 15 36.75 -24.84 -45.51
N GLY A 16 36.25 -25.55 -46.48
CA GLY A 16 36.69 -26.86 -46.88
C GLY A 16 35.55 -27.80 -47.27
N GLY A 17 35.16 -27.66 -48.48
CA GLY A 17 34.35 -28.53 -49.27
C GLY A 17 35.08 -29.73 -49.77
N TRP A 18 34.38 -30.73 -50.22
CA TRP A 18 34.65 -31.62 -51.35
C TRP A 18 33.47 -32.59 -51.57
N TRP A 19 32.80 -32.43 -52.62
CA TRP A 19 32.46 -33.23 -53.80
C TRP A 19 32.53 -34.75 -53.62
N LEU A 20 31.43 -35.50 -53.92
CA LEU A 20 31.24 -36.43 -55.03
C LEU A 20 29.99 -37.33 -54.76
N LEU A 21 29.00 -37.18 -55.61
CA LEU A 21 28.37 -38.09 -56.57
C LEU A 21 27.80 -39.46 -56.13
N VAL A 22 26.45 -39.52 -56.34
CA VAL A 22 25.67 -40.58 -57.05
C VAL A 22 25.49 -41.91 -56.33
N LEU A 23 24.23 -42.21 -56.02
CA LEU A 23 23.48 -43.30 -56.64
C LEU A 23 21.98 -43.26 -56.24
N VAL A 24 21.17 -43.29 -57.27
CA VAL A 24 19.71 -43.46 -57.22
C VAL A 24 19.42 -44.92 -56.86
N ALA A 25 18.68 -45.15 -55.80
CA ALA A 25 17.92 -46.37 -55.60
C ALA A 25 16.57 -46.00 -54.98
N ALA A 26 15.53 -46.06 -55.81
CA ALA A 26 14.15 -45.99 -55.42
C ALA A 26 13.81 -47.22 -54.58
N ILE A 27 13.58 -47.01 -53.29
CA ILE A 27 12.90 -48.00 -52.46
C ILE A 27 11.73 -47.28 -51.81
N SER A 28 10.54 -47.60 -52.29
CA SER A 28 9.26 -47.21 -51.67
C SER A 28 9.19 -47.78 -50.25
N SER A 29 9.48 -46.97 -49.26
CA SER A 29 9.27 -47.32 -47.87
C SER A 29 8.20 -46.40 -47.30
N SER A 30 7.05 -46.94 -46.97
CA SER A 30 5.99 -46.33 -46.23
C SER A 30 6.53 -45.67 -44.97
N SER A 31 6.58 -44.35 -44.95
CA SER A 31 6.94 -43.59 -43.77
C SER A 31 5.79 -43.66 -42.78
N PHE A 32 5.91 -44.58 -41.84
CA PHE A 32 5.11 -44.56 -40.63
C PHE A 32 5.55 -43.39 -39.76
N VAL A 33 4.84 -42.25 -39.84
CA VAL A 33 5.07 -41.10 -38.99
C VAL A 33 4.58 -41.47 -37.60
N LEU A 34 5.51 -41.91 -36.76
CA LEU A 34 5.29 -41.96 -35.30
C LEU A 34 5.22 -40.54 -34.79
N THR A 35 4.00 -39.98 -34.70
CA THR A 35 3.76 -38.74 -33.92
C THR A 35 3.95 -39.09 -32.47
N SER A 36 5.15 -38.84 -31.95
CA SER A 36 5.43 -38.84 -30.49
C SER A 36 4.65 -37.68 -29.90
N THR A 37 3.48 -37.94 -29.34
CA THR A 37 2.78 -37.00 -28.47
C THR A 37 3.68 -36.85 -27.22
N VAL A 38 4.45 -35.75 -27.15
CA VAL A 38 5.10 -35.31 -25.91
C VAL A 38 3.99 -34.94 -24.97
N VAL A 39 3.55 -35.86 -24.14
CA VAL A 39 2.72 -35.56 -22.98
C VAL A 39 3.65 -34.84 -21.99
N ALA A 40 3.59 -33.50 -22.00
CA ALA A 40 4.23 -32.72 -20.97
C ALA A 40 3.69 -33.20 -19.62
N PRO A 41 4.54 -33.51 -18.62
CA PRO A 41 4.05 -33.86 -17.31
C PRO A 41 3.28 -32.65 -16.79
N VAL A 42 1.98 -32.81 -16.59
CA VAL A 42 1.18 -31.86 -15.81
C VAL A 42 1.83 -31.90 -14.42
N ALA A 43 2.51 -30.81 -14.04
CA ALA A 43 3.02 -30.67 -12.70
C ALA A 43 1.83 -30.82 -11.74
N GLN A 44 1.71 -31.97 -11.14
CA GLN A 44 0.72 -32.19 -10.08
C GLN A 44 1.17 -31.27 -8.94
N ALA A 45 0.41 -30.20 -8.74
CA ALA A 45 0.56 -29.37 -7.56
C ALA A 45 0.39 -30.31 -6.35
N GLN A 46 1.51 -30.64 -5.69
CA GLN A 46 1.47 -31.49 -4.49
C GLN A 46 0.64 -30.73 -3.47
N SER A 47 -0.51 -31.29 -3.15
CA SER A 47 -1.38 -30.71 -2.14
C SER A 47 -0.71 -30.83 -0.76
N ILE A 48 -0.22 -29.73 -0.25
CA ILE A 48 0.43 -29.64 1.06
C ILE A 48 -0.67 -29.76 2.12
N ILE A 49 -0.56 -30.73 3.02
CA ILE A 49 -1.37 -30.80 4.25
C ILE A 49 -0.63 -30.05 5.35
N ILE A 50 -1.30 -29.10 5.97
CA ILE A 50 -0.73 -28.26 7.02
C ILE A 50 -0.58 -29.08 8.31
N GLN A 51 0.65 -29.30 8.73
CA GLN A 51 0.93 -30.00 10.00
C GLN A 51 1.21 -29.02 11.14
N GLU A 52 1.72 -27.83 10.82
CA GLU A 52 2.05 -26.80 11.79
C GLU A 52 1.75 -25.41 11.21
N ILE A 53 1.29 -24.50 12.07
CA ILE A 53 1.18 -23.06 11.76
C ILE A 53 2.10 -22.32 12.72
N ARG A 54 3.14 -21.69 12.18
CA ARG A 54 4.12 -20.90 12.94
C ARG A 54 3.91 -19.42 12.69
N VAL A 55 3.83 -18.63 13.75
CA VAL A 55 3.76 -17.17 13.70
C VAL A 55 5.12 -16.60 14.06
N VAL A 56 5.62 -15.66 13.25
CA VAL A 56 6.95 -15.05 13.41
C VAL A 56 6.82 -13.53 13.30
N GLY A 57 7.55 -12.81 14.16
CA GLY A 57 7.59 -11.34 14.14
C GLY A 57 6.60 -10.66 15.08
N ASN A 58 5.68 -11.43 15.67
CA ASN A 58 4.78 -10.93 16.71
C ASN A 58 5.57 -10.62 18.01
N LYS A 59 5.27 -9.48 18.63
CA LYS A 59 5.92 -9.02 19.86
C LYS A 59 4.90 -8.76 20.96
N ARG A 60 3.85 -8.05 20.65
CA ARG A 60 2.77 -7.65 21.56
C ARG A 60 1.50 -8.47 21.33
N VAL A 61 1.23 -8.84 20.09
CA VAL A 61 0.09 -9.66 19.71
C VAL A 61 0.47 -11.12 19.89
N GLU A 62 -0.32 -11.86 20.65
CA GLU A 62 -0.10 -13.29 20.88
C GLU A 62 -0.29 -14.10 19.58
N ALA A 63 0.54 -15.12 19.38
CA ALA A 63 0.48 -15.99 18.20
C ALA A 63 -0.91 -16.63 18.03
N GLU A 64 -1.59 -16.94 19.13
CA GLU A 64 -2.94 -17.51 19.14
C GLU A 64 -3.97 -16.53 18.59
N THR A 65 -3.83 -15.24 18.90
CA THR A 65 -4.65 -14.18 18.33
C THR A 65 -4.46 -14.12 16.82
N VAL A 66 -3.22 -14.20 16.31
CA VAL A 66 -2.97 -14.25 14.87
C VAL A 66 -3.64 -15.46 14.22
N ARG A 67 -3.49 -16.65 14.83
CA ARG A 67 -4.09 -17.89 14.32
C ARG A 67 -5.61 -17.83 14.26
N SER A 68 -6.26 -17.15 15.22
CA SER A 68 -7.73 -17.03 15.25
C SER A 68 -8.34 -16.27 14.05
N TYR A 69 -7.52 -15.46 13.36
CA TYR A 69 -7.94 -14.74 12.15
C TYR A 69 -7.64 -15.48 10.84
N LEU A 70 -6.97 -16.65 10.91
CA LEU A 70 -6.69 -17.45 9.72
C LEU A 70 -7.94 -18.19 9.25
N HIS A 71 -8.08 -18.35 7.95
CA HIS A 71 -9.16 -19.10 7.30
C HIS A 71 -8.79 -20.56 7.03
N PHE A 72 -7.74 -21.06 7.67
CA PHE A 72 -7.28 -22.45 7.60
C PHE A 72 -6.70 -22.87 8.96
N THR A 73 -6.67 -24.18 9.19
CA THR A 73 -6.18 -24.78 10.44
C THR A 73 -5.20 -25.92 10.15
N VAL A 74 -4.57 -26.43 11.21
CA VAL A 74 -3.74 -27.65 11.14
C VAL A 74 -4.64 -28.81 10.73
N GLY A 75 -4.18 -29.60 9.75
CA GLY A 75 -4.94 -30.69 9.14
C GLY A 75 -5.58 -30.32 7.79
N ASP A 76 -5.75 -29.04 7.52
CA ASP A 76 -6.30 -28.59 6.24
C ASP A 76 -5.28 -28.72 5.11
N ARG A 77 -5.78 -28.74 3.88
CA ARG A 77 -4.95 -28.55 2.69
C ARG A 77 -4.63 -27.09 2.51
N TYR A 78 -3.34 -26.78 2.28
CA TYR A 78 -2.95 -25.41 1.96
C TYR A 78 -3.63 -24.93 0.68
N ASP A 79 -4.33 -23.81 0.77
CA ASP A 79 -4.99 -23.11 -0.32
C ASP A 79 -4.52 -21.65 -0.34
N PRO A 80 -3.83 -21.20 -1.41
CA PRO A 80 -3.41 -19.81 -1.55
C PRO A 80 -4.57 -18.81 -1.42
N GLY A 81 -5.77 -19.16 -1.90
CA GLY A 81 -6.93 -18.29 -1.77
C GLY A 81 -7.41 -18.11 -0.33
N LEU A 82 -7.24 -19.11 0.53
CA LEU A 82 -7.50 -18.99 1.97
C LEU A 82 -6.39 -18.21 2.68
N ALA A 83 -5.13 -18.35 2.21
CA ALA A 83 -4.03 -17.55 2.70
C ALA A 83 -4.26 -16.05 2.40
N ASP A 84 -4.63 -15.69 1.17
CA ASP A 84 -4.96 -14.32 0.78
C ASP A 84 -6.11 -13.75 1.62
N LYS A 85 -7.18 -14.52 1.82
CA LYS A 85 -8.30 -14.11 2.70
C LYS A 85 -7.83 -13.85 4.12
N SER A 86 -6.96 -14.71 4.65
CA SER A 86 -6.38 -14.56 5.99
C SER A 86 -5.55 -13.28 6.09
N ILE A 87 -4.73 -12.98 5.09
CA ILE A 87 -3.96 -11.73 5.00
C ILE A 87 -4.91 -10.53 5.05
N HIS A 88 -5.95 -10.50 4.23
CA HIS A 88 -6.94 -9.42 4.24
C HIS A 88 -7.63 -9.26 5.60
N THR A 89 -8.01 -10.36 6.23
CA THR A 89 -8.65 -10.34 7.55
C THR A 89 -7.71 -9.79 8.61
N LEU A 90 -6.45 -10.21 8.62
CA LEU A 90 -5.42 -9.71 9.53
C LEU A 90 -5.13 -8.22 9.31
N PHE A 91 -5.01 -7.76 8.05
CA PHE A 91 -4.84 -6.33 7.75
C PHE A 91 -6.04 -5.49 8.20
N ALA A 92 -7.27 -6.00 8.07
CA ALA A 92 -8.47 -5.31 8.50
C ALA A 92 -8.51 -5.02 9.99
N THR A 93 -7.77 -5.78 10.82
CA THR A 93 -7.63 -5.51 12.26
C THR A 93 -6.88 -4.20 12.55
N GLY A 94 -6.05 -3.75 11.61
CA GLY A 94 -5.16 -2.61 11.78
C GLY A 94 -3.99 -2.86 12.75
N LEU A 95 -3.79 -4.08 13.21
CA LEU A 95 -2.71 -4.43 14.16
C LEU A 95 -1.36 -4.57 13.48
N PHE A 96 -1.34 -4.88 12.18
CA PHE A 96 -0.14 -5.24 11.43
C PHE A 96 0.15 -4.24 10.31
N ALA A 97 1.43 -3.92 10.16
CA ALA A 97 1.97 -3.10 9.09
C ALA A 97 2.30 -3.94 7.85
N ASP A 98 2.68 -5.21 8.07
CA ASP A 98 2.98 -6.15 7.01
C ASP A 98 2.63 -7.58 7.44
N ILE A 99 2.19 -8.39 6.47
CA ILE A 99 1.79 -9.78 6.69
C ILE A 99 2.15 -10.58 5.44
N ASP A 100 2.86 -11.70 5.67
CA ASP A 100 3.14 -12.68 4.62
C ASP A 100 2.83 -14.10 5.13
N ILE A 101 2.28 -14.95 4.27
CA ILE A 101 1.92 -16.33 4.60
C ILE A 101 2.58 -17.27 3.58
N VAL A 102 3.58 -17.98 4.02
CA VAL A 102 4.43 -18.83 3.16
C VAL A 102 4.36 -20.29 3.59
N PRO A 103 4.06 -21.23 2.69
CA PRO A 103 4.19 -22.65 2.97
C PRO A 103 5.66 -23.07 2.92
N GLU A 104 6.16 -23.64 4.02
CA GLU A 104 7.49 -24.22 4.14
C GLU A 104 7.37 -25.74 4.39
N GLY A 105 7.30 -26.53 3.31
CA GLY A 105 7.00 -27.96 3.41
C GLY A 105 5.59 -28.21 3.94
N SER A 106 5.44 -28.85 5.11
CA SER A 106 4.17 -29.08 5.80
C SER A 106 3.87 -28.02 6.86
N THR A 107 4.74 -27.05 7.08
CA THR A 107 4.53 -25.92 7.99
C THR A 107 4.11 -24.70 7.19
N VAL A 108 3.07 -24.00 7.63
CA VAL A 108 2.74 -22.68 7.13
C VAL A 108 3.28 -21.63 8.10
N VAL A 109 4.15 -20.76 7.58
CA VAL A 109 4.73 -19.67 8.38
C VAL A 109 3.99 -18.37 8.08
N VAL A 110 3.47 -17.74 9.14
CA VAL A 110 2.81 -16.43 9.10
C VAL A 110 3.78 -15.40 9.65
N TYR A 111 4.38 -14.64 8.76
CA TYR A 111 5.25 -13.52 9.11
C TYR A 111 4.38 -12.28 9.34
N VAL A 112 4.59 -11.61 10.45
CA VAL A 112 3.85 -10.39 10.78
C VAL A 112 4.79 -9.29 11.24
N VAL A 113 4.49 -8.06 10.85
CA VAL A 113 5.12 -6.85 11.38
C VAL A 113 4.03 -6.04 12.06
N GLU A 114 4.14 -5.85 13.37
CA GLU A 114 3.13 -5.13 14.13
C GLU A 114 3.21 -3.62 13.88
N ASN A 115 2.05 -2.98 13.73
CA ASN A 115 1.95 -1.53 13.72
C ASN A 115 2.41 -0.94 15.07
N PRO A 116 3.15 0.17 15.07
CA PRO A 116 3.60 0.79 16.31
C PRO A 116 2.44 1.37 17.12
N VAL A 117 2.70 1.61 18.40
CA VAL A 117 1.77 2.27 19.32
C VAL A 117 2.10 3.74 19.42
N VAL A 118 1.08 4.58 19.36
CA VAL A 118 1.23 6.01 19.57
C VAL A 118 1.62 6.27 21.03
N ASN A 119 2.76 6.92 21.21
CA ASN A 119 3.23 7.39 22.51
C ASN A 119 2.63 8.78 22.82
N GLN A 120 2.72 9.69 21.85
CA GLN A 120 2.22 11.06 21.95
C GLN A 120 1.73 11.55 20.59
N VAL A 121 0.72 12.44 20.62
CA VAL A 121 0.29 13.24 19.49
C VAL A 121 0.63 14.69 19.82
N ALA A 122 1.22 15.41 18.87
CA ALA A 122 1.58 16.82 18.98
C ALA A 122 1.15 17.57 17.72
N PHE A 123 0.95 18.87 17.86
CA PHE A 123 0.64 19.77 16.76
C PHE A 123 1.70 20.87 16.73
N GLU A 124 2.15 21.23 15.53
CA GLU A 124 3.15 22.27 15.32
C GLU A 124 2.68 23.21 14.21
N GLY A 125 2.83 24.53 14.43
CA GLY A 125 2.44 25.56 13.48
C GLY A 125 0.98 26.03 13.61
N ASN A 126 0.22 25.54 14.58
CA ASN A 126 -1.18 25.89 14.85
C ASN A 126 -1.28 27.12 15.77
N SER A 127 -1.05 28.31 15.23
CA SER A 127 -1.10 29.57 16.01
C SER A 127 -2.51 30.06 16.29
N GLU A 128 -3.46 29.76 15.42
CA GLU A 128 -4.85 30.26 15.45
C GLU A 128 -5.81 29.30 16.13
N ILE A 129 -5.50 28.00 16.16
CA ILE A 129 -6.33 26.96 16.76
C ILE A 129 -5.51 26.28 17.84
N ASP A 130 -6.05 26.22 19.05
CA ASP A 130 -5.36 25.58 20.16
C ASP A 130 -5.29 24.05 20.04
N ASP A 131 -4.29 23.45 20.66
CA ASP A 131 -4.05 21.99 20.66
C ASP A 131 -5.27 21.22 21.15
N LYS A 132 -5.96 21.71 22.16
CA LYS A 132 -7.12 21.05 22.75
C LYS A 132 -8.26 20.90 21.74
N THR A 133 -8.48 21.91 20.90
CA THR A 133 -9.46 21.87 19.83
C THR A 133 -9.06 20.85 18.76
N LEU A 134 -7.80 20.83 18.38
CA LEU A 134 -7.29 19.86 17.40
C LEU A 134 -7.27 18.42 17.95
N GLU A 135 -6.89 18.25 19.23
CA GLU A 135 -6.96 16.95 19.91
C GLU A 135 -8.38 16.37 19.93
N ALA A 136 -9.41 17.17 19.99
CA ALA A 136 -10.80 16.68 19.98
C ALA A 136 -11.20 16.12 18.61
N GLU A 137 -10.61 16.60 17.53
CA GLU A 137 -10.95 16.22 16.17
C GLU A 137 -10.19 14.96 15.69
N VAL A 138 -8.98 14.69 16.21
CA VAL A 138 -8.18 13.54 15.79
C VAL A 138 -8.57 12.25 16.53
N GLN A 139 -8.45 11.11 15.83
CA GLN A 139 -8.73 9.78 16.39
C GLN A 139 -7.50 9.13 17.01
N LEU A 140 -6.29 9.47 16.50
CA LEU A 140 -5.06 9.00 17.08
C LEU A 140 -4.91 9.58 18.49
N LYS A 141 -4.73 8.70 19.46
CA LYS A 141 -4.54 9.04 20.87
C LYS A 141 -3.35 8.28 21.42
N PRO A 142 -2.72 8.74 22.50
CA PRO A 142 -1.73 7.95 23.20
C PRO A 142 -2.24 6.54 23.52
N ARG A 143 -1.40 5.54 23.34
CA ARG A 143 -1.68 4.10 23.47
C ARG A 143 -2.56 3.48 22.39
N SER A 144 -3.02 4.22 21.39
CA SER A 144 -3.69 3.66 20.22
C SER A 144 -2.68 3.08 19.24
N VAL A 145 -3.13 2.15 18.39
CA VAL A 145 -2.29 1.61 17.30
C VAL A 145 -2.22 2.64 16.18
N TYR A 146 -1.00 2.99 15.80
CA TYR A 146 -0.75 3.86 14.67
C TYR A 146 -0.97 3.11 13.35
N THR A 147 -1.67 3.74 12.42
CA THR A 147 -1.66 3.37 11.01
C THR A 147 -1.54 4.63 10.15
N ARG A 148 -0.85 4.52 9.02
CA ARG A 148 -0.72 5.66 8.08
C ARG A 148 -2.08 6.17 7.62
N ALA A 149 -3.04 5.27 7.40
CA ALA A 149 -4.39 5.63 6.98
C ALA A 149 -5.10 6.51 8.03
N ARG A 150 -4.98 6.16 9.33
CA ARG A 150 -5.54 6.97 10.41
C ARG A 150 -4.87 8.34 10.51
N ALA A 151 -3.55 8.41 10.40
CA ALA A 151 -2.84 9.68 10.43
C ALA A 151 -3.26 10.61 9.29
N LEU A 152 -3.40 10.09 8.07
CA LEU A 152 -3.89 10.86 6.92
C LEU A 152 -5.37 11.29 7.09
N SER A 153 -6.21 10.41 7.65
CA SER A 153 -7.60 10.75 7.96
C SER A 153 -7.70 11.87 9.02
N ASP A 154 -6.84 11.83 10.03
CA ASP A 154 -6.79 12.86 11.07
C ASP A 154 -6.24 14.18 10.51
N ALA A 155 -5.22 14.15 9.64
CA ALA A 155 -4.76 15.35 8.94
C ALA A 155 -5.90 16.00 8.13
N GLN A 156 -6.72 15.18 7.46
CA GLN A 156 -7.88 15.70 6.73
C GLN A 156 -8.93 16.34 7.66
N ARG A 157 -9.16 15.78 8.84
CA ARG A 157 -10.07 16.37 9.86
C ARG A 157 -9.56 17.70 10.35
N ILE A 158 -8.26 17.79 10.63
CA ILE A 158 -7.62 19.06 11.01
C ILE A 158 -7.80 20.10 9.88
N LEU A 159 -7.53 19.71 8.61
CA LEU A 159 -7.77 20.59 7.46
C LEU A 159 -9.22 21.09 7.40
N ASP A 160 -10.20 20.25 7.70
CA ASP A 160 -11.60 20.64 7.70
C ASP A 160 -11.94 21.64 8.82
N VAL A 161 -11.22 21.58 9.96
CA VAL A 161 -11.31 22.63 11.00
C VAL A 161 -10.85 23.97 10.44
N TYR A 162 -9.67 24.02 9.82
CA TYR A 162 -9.13 25.23 9.22
C TYR A 162 -10.03 25.80 8.10
N ARG A 163 -10.57 24.93 7.25
CA ARG A 163 -11.49 25.33 6.17
C ARG A 163 -12.77 25.96 6.71
N ARG A 164 -13.32 25.43 7.82
CA ARG A 164 -14.50 26.04 8.50
C ARG A 164 -14.21 27.45 9.00
N GLN A 165 -12.94 27.78 9.28
CA GLN A 165 -12.49 29.11 9.67
C GLN A 165 -12.06 30.00 8.47
N GLY A 166 -12.31 29.54 7.23
CA GLY A 166 -11.96 30.29 6.03
C GLY A 166 -10.48 30.20 5.60
N ARG A 167 -9.71 29.27 6.18
CA ARG A 167 -8.30 29.04 5.84
C ARG A 167 -8.19 27.90 4.82
N PHE A 168 -8.56 28.19 3.57
CA PHE A 168 -8.59 27.19 2.50
C PHE A 168 -7.19 26.80 1.97
N ALA A 169 -6.18 27.61 2.24
CA ALA A 169 -4.80 27.37 1.86
C ALA A 169 -4.01 26.58 2.92
N ALA A 170 -4.65 26.18 4.03
CA ALA A 170 -3.98 25.41 5.07
C ALA A 170 -3.50 24.07 4.54
N VAL A 171 -2.33 23.65 5.02
CA VAL A 171 -1.71 22.34 4.73
C VAL A 171 -1.42 21.66 6.07
N VAL A 172 -1.67 20.35 6.13
CA VAL A 172 -1.40 19.54 7.33
C VAL A 172 -0.68 18.27 6.89
N GLU A 173 0.52 18.04 7.42
CA GLU A 173 1.32 16.87 7.15
C GLU A 173 1.60 16.09 8.44
N PRO A 174 1.18 14.80 8.51
CA PRO A 174 1.54 13.97 9.64
C PRO A 174 3.00 13.50 9.51
N LYS A 175 3.81 13.74 10.51
CA LYS A 175 5.17 13.24 10.69
C LYS A 175 5.20 12.21 11.80
N ILE A 176 6.07 11.22 11.68
CA ILE A 176 6.27 10.21 12.71
C ILE A 176 7.71 10.26 13.20
N ILE A 177 7.87 10.17 14.49
CA ILE A 177 9.17 10.01 15.17
C ILE A 177 9.15 8.61 15.79
N GLU A 178 9.98 7.73 15.25
CA GLU A 178 10.11 6.37 15.76
C GLU A 178 10.84 6.37 17.11
N LEU A 179 10.34 5.56 18.03
CA LEU A 179 10.87 5.34 19.35
C LEU A 179 11.14 3.86 19.59
N ASP A 180 11.93 3.58 20.63
CA ASP A 180 12.14 2.21 21.06
C ASP A 180 10.84 1.48 21.40
N GLN A 181 10.87 0.14 21.38
CA GLN A 181 9.75 -0.74 21.73
C GLN A 181 8.53 -0.61 20.79
N ASN A 182 8.76 -0.39 19.50
CA ASN A 182 7.72 -0.24 18.48
C ASN A 182 6.67 0.82 18.86
N ARG A 183 7.13 1.99 19.29
CA ARG A 183 6.32 3.17 19.59
C ARG A 183 6.64 4.31 18.64
N VAL A 184 5.69 5.24 18.47
CA VAL A 184 5.88 6.44 17.65
C VAL A 184 5.28 7.65 18.36
N ASN A 185 5.92 8.82 18.17
CA ASN A 185 5.25 10.09 18.32
C ASN A 185 4.71 10.52 16.96
N VAL A 186 3.48 11.02 16.95
CA VAL A 186 2.85 11.58 15.76
C VAL A 186 2.81 13.10 15.93
N VAL A 187 3.40 13.81 14.97
CA VAL A 187 3.40 15.28 14.94
C VAL A 187 2.64 15.71 13.69
N PHE A 188 1.61 16.52 13.85
CA PHE A 188 0.93 17.16 12.73
C PHE A 188 1.57 18.53 12.51
N GLU A 189 2.38 18.64 11.44
CA GLU A 189 2.95 19.91 10.99
C GLU A 189 1.87 20.66 10.21
N ILE A 190 1.55 21.87 10.65
CA ILE A 190 0.44 22.69 10.15
C ILE A 190 1.00 23.99 9.60
N ASP A 191 0.73 24.23 8.32
CA ASP A 191 0.83 25.56 7.74
C ASP A 191 -0.60 26.11 7.58
N GLU A 192 -0.97 27.07 8.40
CA GLU A 192 -2.33 27.60 8.45
C GLU A 192 -2.72 28.41 7.21
N GLY A 193 -1.71 28.81 6.40
CA GLY A 193 -1.93 29.66 5.25
C GLY A 193 -2.58 31.01 5.58
N ILE A 194 -3.05 31.69 4.56
CA ILE A 194 -3.75 32.98 4.73
C ILE A 194 -5.27 32.74 4.88
N GLN A 195 -5.91 33.56 5.71
CA GLN A 195 -7.37 33.55 5.80
C GLN A 195 -7.98 34.17 4.52
N THR A 196 -8.85 33.42 3.87
CA THR A 196 -9.60 33.89 2.70
C THR A 196 -10.80 34.71 3.18
N LYS A 197 -10.89 35.95 2.71
CA LYS A 197 -11.99 36.87 3.03
C LYS A 197 -12.77 37.22 1.76
N VAL A 198 -14.10 37.33 1.89
CA VAL A 198 -14.96 37.75 0.80
C VAL A 198 -14.87 39.25 0.65
N LYS A 199 -14.25 39.75 -0.42
CA LYS A 199 -14.10 41.19 -0.64
C LYS A 199 -15.39 41.86 -1.13
N ALA A 200 -16.16 41.19 -2.00
CA ALA A 200 -17.39 41.71 -2.54
C ALA A 200 -18.33 40.57 -2.95
N ILE A 201 -19.64 40.83 -2.77
CA ILE A 201 -20.69 39.92 -3.24
C ILE A 201 -21.54 40.70 -4.24
N HIS A 202 -21.64 40.18 -5.46
CA HIS A 202 -22.43 40.73 -6.55
C HIS A 202 -23.52 39.73 -6.94
N PHE A 203 -24.75 40.25 -7.08
CA PHE A 203 -25.88 39.46 -7.56
C PHE A 203 -26.11 39.79 -9.05
N VAL A 204 -26.37 38.79 -9.87
CA VAL A 204 -26.61 38.97 -11.30
C VAL A 204 -27.94 38.33 -11.65
N GLY A 205 -28.81 39.09 -12.37
CA GLY A 205 -30.09 38.59 -12.83
C GLY A 205 -31.22 38.68 -11.82
N ASN A 206 -31.01 39.30 -10.67
CA ASN A 206 -32.03 39.50 -9.62
C ASN A 206 -33.01 40.63 -10.03
N ARG A 207 -34.20 40.24 -10.43
CA ARG A 207 -35.27 41.21 -10.82
C ARG A 207 -36.33 41.40 -9.75
N ALA A 208 -36.55 40.38 -8.92
CA ALA A 208 -37.60 40.38 -7.90
C ALA A 208 -37.15 40.94 -6.55
N PHE A 209 -35.85 40.86 -6.23
CA PHE A 209 -35.29 41.28 -4.95
C PHE A 209 -34.07 42.19 -5.21
N SER A 210 -33.89 43.19 -4.38
CA SER A 210 -32.71 44.06 -4.42
C SER A 210 -31.46 43.32 -3.87
N ASP A 211 -30.27 43.79 -4.24
CA ASP A 211 -28.99 43.24 -3.72
C ASP A 211 -28.92 43.33 -2.20
N SER A 212 -29.48 44.37 -1.58
CA SER A 212 -29.54 44.49 -0.12
C SER A 212 -30.39 43.39 0.51
N GLN A 213 -31.60 43.15 -0.03
CA GLN A 213 -32.48 42.10 0.48
C GLN A 213 -31.86 40.71 0.32
N LEU A 214 -31.12 40.48 -0.76
CA LEU A 214 -30.43 39.23 -0.96
C LEU A 214 -29.23 39.07 0.00
N ARG A 215 -28.49 40.17 0.27
CA ARG A 215 -27.41 40.14 1.28
C ARG A 215 -27.90 39.82 2.69
N ASP A 216 -29.08 40.26 3.05
CA ASP A 216 -29.64 40.01 4.38
C ASP A 216 -30.00 38.53 4.63
N VAL A 217 -30.16 37.76 3.56
CA VAL A 217 -30.54 36.33 3.63
C VAL A 217 -29.34 35.40 3.59
N ILE A 218 -28.18 35.82 3.01
CA ILE A 218 -27.00 35.00 2.93
C ILE A 218 -26.17 35.09 4.22
N THR A 219 -25.57 33.95 4.60
CA THR A 219 -24.69 33.85 5.78
C THR A 219 -23.28 34.39 5.54
N THR A 220 -22.88 34.51 4.28
CA THR A 220 -21.57 35.04 3.89
C THR A 220 -21.56 36.56 3.99
N THR A 221 -20.63 37.11 4.76
CA THR A 221 -20.44 38.54 4.91
C THR A 221 -19.21 39.05 4.18
N GLN A 222 -19.24 40.30 3.69
CA GLN A 222 -18.07 40.97 3.15
C GLN A 222 -17.12 41.35 4.30
N SER A 223 -15.81 41.19 4.06
CA SER A 223 -14.80 41.73 4.98
C SER A 223 -14.75 43.26 4.82
N GLY A 224 -15.01 43.99 5.87
CA GLY A 224 -14.77 45.42 5.94
C GLY A 224 -13.29 45.80 5.73
#